data_a8a336c0b816f3a1ca836b1abf0c938f
#
_entry.id   a8a336c0b816f3a1ca836b1abf0c938f
#
_cell.length_a   1.000
_cell.length_b   1.000
_cell.length_c   1.000
_cell.angle_alpha   90.00
_cell.angle_beta   90.00
_cell.angle_gamma   90.00
#
_symmetry.space_group_name_H-M   'P 1'
#
loop_
_entity.id
_entity.type
_entity.pdbx_description
1 polymer ?
#
loop_
_entity_poly.entity_id
_entity_poly.type
_entity_poly.pdbx_seq_one_letter_code
_entity_poly.pdbx_strand_id
1 'polypeptide(L)'
;MKIVTAILVALALAATAGIAAAQMEEGTANFYGDKFQGKKTASGEVFDKDGLTAAHKKLPFGTKVKVTNVENGKSVVVTVNDRMAASNPAVIDVTRRAADELGFASSGKAKVKVEVQK
;
A
#
# COMPACT_ATOMS: atom_id res chain seq x y z
N MET A 1 -43.04 9.73 6.83
CA MET A 1 -42.73 8.39 7.37
C MET A 1 -41.83 7.61 6.42
N LYS A 2 -42.25 7.37 5.18
CA LYS A 2 -41.46 6.64 4.21
C LYS A 2 -40.14 7.33 3.83
N ILE A 3 -40.13 8.63 3.81
CA ILE A 3 -38.94 9.44 3.51
C ILE A 3 -37.86 9.24 4.55
N VAL A 4 -38.24 9.13 5.84
CA VAL A 4 -37.29 8.94 6.94
C VAL A 4 -36.57 7.59 6.77
N THR A 5 -37.31 6.54 6.40
CA THR A 5 -36.71 5.20 6.17
C THR A 5 -35.67 5.24 5.04
N ALA A 6 -35.98 5.93 3.95
CA ALA A 6 -35.07 6.05 2.81
C ALA A 6 -33.79 6.78 3.21
N ILE A 7 -33.89 7.82 4.05
CA ILE A 7 -32.73 8.56 4.52
C ILE A 7 -31.82 7.67 5.36
N LEU A 8 -32.37 6.84 6.24
CA LEU A 8 -31.60 5.92 7.07
C LEU A 8 -30.82 4.93 6.23
N VAL A 9 -31.42 4.38 5.17
CA VAL A 9 -30.74 3.46 4.25
C VAL A 9 -29.58 4.15 3.55
N ALA A 10 -29.78 5.39 3.10
CA ALA A 10 -28.73 6.15 2.45
C ALA A 10 -27.53 6.40 3.38
N LEU A 11 -27.80 6.71 4.66
CA LEU A 11 -26.74 6.91 5.65
C LEU A 11 -25.93 5.65 5.88
N ALA A 12 -26.57 4.48 5.95
CA ALA A 12 -25.88 3.21 6.12
C ALA A 12 -24.95 2.91 4.93
N LEU A 13 -25.39 3.14 3.71
CA LEU A 13 -24.58 2.96 2.51
C LEU A 13 -23.39 3.91 2.48
N ALA A 14 -23.59 5.16 2.88
CA ALA A 14 -22.51 6.14 2.91
C ALA A 14 -21.43 5.74 3.93
N ALA A 15 -21.81 5.23 5.09
CA ALA A 15 -20.86 4.78 6.11
C ALA A 15 -20.04 3.59 5.59
N THR A 16 -20.66 2.63 4.93
CA THR A 16 -19.98 1.47 4.35
C THR A 16 -18.98 1.90 3.27
N ALA A 17 -19.37 2.81 2.39
CA ALA A 17 -18.50 3.32 1.33
C ALA A 17 -17.31 4.06 1.93
N GLY A 18 -17.50 4.83 3.02
CA GLY A 18 -16.42 5.54 3.69
C GLY A 18 -15.39 4.61 4.28
N ILE A 19 -15.82 3.50 4.91
CA ILE A 19 -14.91 2.50 5.47
C ILE A 19 -14.10 1.82 4.35
N ALA A 20 -14.75 1.42 3.27
CA ALA A 20 -14.08 0.80 2.14
C ALA A 20 -13.04 1.75 1.51
N ALA A 21 -13.38 3.03 1.33
CA ALA A 21 -12.47 4.02 0.78
C ALA A 21 -11.24 4.23 1.68
N ALA A 22 -11.40 4.16 3.01
CA ALA A 22 -10.31 4.33 3.96
C ALA A 22 -9.29 3.19 3.90
N GLN A 23 -9.64 2.02 3.33
CA GLN A 23 -8.76 0.86 3.21
C GLN A 23 -8.08 0.76 1.85
N MET A 24 -8.34 1.70 0.96
CA MET A 24 -7.77 1.74 -0.39
C MET A 24 -7.09 3.07 -0.63
N GLU A 25 -5.97 3.01 -1.35
CA GLU A 25 -5.20 4.20 -1.66
C GLU A 25 -4.62 4.04 -3.06
N GLU A 26 -4.63 5.11 -3.84
CA GLU A 26 -4.02 5.13 -5.16
C GLU A 26 -2.90 6.17 -5.18
N GLY A 27 -1.86 5.88 -5.95
CA GLY A 27 -0.74 6.80 -6.09
C GLY A 27 0.45 6.12 -6.71
N THR A 28 1.62 6.68 -6.47
CA THR A 28 2.87 6.19 -7.04
C THR A 28 3.57 5.27 -6.04
N ALA A 29 4.10 4.15 -6.53
CA ALA A 29 5.02 3.30 -5.79
C ALA A 29 6.44 3.53 -6.27
N ASN A 30 7.37 3.57 -5.33
CA ASN A 30 8.81 3.50 -5.59
C ASN A 30 9.32 2.22 -4.94
N PHE A 31 10.60 1.92 -5.11
CA PHE A 31 11.22 0.83 -4.37
C PHE A 31 12.57 1.26 -3.79
N TYR A 32 12.99 0.56 -2.73
CA TYR A 32 14.23 0.87 -2.01
C TYR A 32 15.45 0.67 -2.89
N GLY A 33 16.46 1.53 -2.71
CA GLY A 33 17.77 1.31 -3.31
C GLY A 33 18.51 0.17 -2.62
N ASP A 34 19.45 -0.44 -3.35
CA ASP A 34 20.23 -1.58 -2.85
C ASP A 34 21.06 -1.26 -1.61
N LYS A 35 21.38 0.02 -1.38
CA LYS A 35 22.15 0.46 -0.21
C LYS A 35 21.47 0.17 1.12
N PHE A 36 20.16 -0.10 1.12
CA PHE A 36 19.43 -0.39 2.34
C PHE A 36 19.50 -1.86 2.75
N GLN A 37 20.02 -2.74 1.90
CA GLN A 37 20.14 -4.15 2.23
C GLN A 37 20.92 -4.34 3.54
N GLY A 38 20.34 -5.12 4.46
CA GLY A 38 20.95 -5.41 5.74
C GLY A 38 20.76 -4.37 6.83
N LYS A 39 20.14 -3.24 6.51
CA LYS A 39 19.87 -2.18 7.50
C LYS A 39 18.54 -2.44 8.20
N LYS A 40 18.42 -1.97 9.43
CA LYS A 40 17.17 -2.11 10.18
C LYS A 40 16.12 -1.14 9.66
N THR A 41 14.90 -1.62 9.54
CA THR A 41 13.72 -0.81 9.24
C THR A 41 13.15 -0.21 10.52
N ALA A 42 12.14 0.65 10.39
CA ALA A 42 11.49 1.28 11.54
C ALA A 42 10.85 0.27 12.49
N SER A 43 10.43 -0.91 11.99
CA SER A 43 9.87 -1.98 12.83
C SER A 43 10.94 -2.72 13.63
N GLY A 44 12.22 -2.51 13.31
CA GLY A 44 13.33 -3.26 13.90
C GLY A 44 13.73 -4.48 13.10
N GLU A 45 12.96 -4.86 12.09
CA GLU A 45 13.33 -5.95 11.19
C GLU A 45 14.43 -5.50 10.23
N VAL A 46 15.29 -6.44 9.85
CA VAL A 46 16.34 -6.14 8.86
C VAL A 46 15.72 -6.08 7.47
N PHE A 47 16.09 -5.05 6.70
CA PHE A 47 15.61 -4.92 5.33
C PHE A 47 16.24 -6.01 4.45
N ASP A 48 15.39 -6.71 3.72
CA ASP A 48 15.79 -7.72 2.74
C ASP A 48 15.15 -7.37 1.39
N LYS A 49 15.98 -7.01 0.42
CA LYS A 49 15.51 -6.63 -0.92
C LYS A 49 14.78 -7.77 -1.64
N ASP A 50 15.00 -9.01 -1.22
CA ASP A 50 14.38 -10.19 -1.81
C ASP A 50 13.13 -10.64 -1.04
N GLY A 51 12.76 -9.92 0.02
CA GLY A 51 11.52 -10.15 0.74
C GLY A 51 10.35 -9.44 0.09
N LEU A 52 9.15 -9.68 0.63
CA LEU A 52 7.93 -9.01 0.17
C LEU A 52 7.43 -8.10 1.28
N THR A 53 8.11 -6.96 1.44
CA THR A 53 7.79 -5.96 2.46
C THR A 53 7.74 -4.56 1.85
N ALA A 54 7.28 -3.61 2.65
CA ALA A 54 7.14 -2.24 2.18
C ALA A 54 7.18 -1.22 3.33
N ALA A 55 7.50 0.02 2.99
CA ALA A 55 7.32 1.17 3.86
C ALA A 55 6.02 1.88 3.49
N HIS A 56 5.31 2.34 4.51
CA HIS A 56 4.08 3.11 4.35
C HIS A 56 4.07 4.26 5.35
N LYS A 57 3.27 5.30 5.09
CA LYS A 57 3.25 6.49 5.94
C LYS A 57 2.52 6.28 7.26
N LYS A 58 1.48 5.45 7.28
CA LYS A 58 0.55 5.35 8.41
C LYS A 58 0.23 3.94 8.87
N LEU A 59 0.16 2.97 7.97
CA LEU A 59 -0.34 1.64 8.31
C LEU A 59 0.52 0.97 9.37
N PRO A 60 -0.08 0.30 10.36
CA PRO A 60 0.67 -0.39 11.40
C PRO A 60 1.62 -1.43 10.82
N PHE A 61 2.75 -1.65 11.49
CA PHE A 61 3.67 -2.72 11.10
C PHE A 61 2.97 -4.07 11.23
N GLY A 62 3.19 -4.94 10.26
CA GLY A 62 2.52 -6.22 10.17
C GLY A 62 1.28 -6.21 9.29
N THR A 63 0.81 -5.03 8.87
CA THR A 63 -0.34 -4.93 7.97
C THR A 63 0.04 -5.50 6.61
N LYS A 64 -0.80 -6.38 6.08
CA LYS A 64 -0.63 -6.90 4.73
C LYS A 64 -1.45 -6.06 3.76
N VAL A 65 -0.83 -5.69 2.65
CA VAL A 65 -1.49 -4.91 1.62
C VAL A 65 -1.27 -5.56 0.26
N LYS A 66 -2.30 -5.53 -0.55
CA LYS A 66 -2.20 -5.94 -1.95
C LYS A 66 -1.88 -4.70 -2.78
N VAL A 67 -0.75 -4.74 -3.44
CA VAL A 67 -0.32 -3.66 -4.34
C VAL A 67 -0.59 -4.12 -5.76
N THR A 68 -1.32 -3.32 -6.51
CA THR A 68 -1.63 -3.60 -7.92
C THR A 68 -1.03 -2.52 -8.78
N ASN A 69 -0.23 -2.91 -9.77
CA ASN A 69 0.26 -2.00 -10.80
C ASN A 69 -0.88 -1.79 -11.80
N VAL A 70 -1.44 -0.59 -11.82
CA VAL A 70 -2.64 -0.33 -12.63
C VAL A 70 -2.34 -0.30 -14.13
N GLU A 71 -1.07 -0.17 -14.51
CA GLU A 71 -0.68 -0.10 -15.92
C GLU A 71 -0.60 -1.48 -16.58
N ASN A 72 -0.29 -2.54 -15.80
CA ASN A 72 -0.17 -3.89 -16.36
C ASN A 72 -1.04 -4.92 -15.64
N GLY A 73 -1.74 -4.55 -14.57
CA GLY A 73 -2.63 -5.44 -13.84
C GLY A 73 -1.95 -6.42 -12.90
N LYS A 74 -0.62 -6.41 -12.82
CA LYS A 74 0.12 -7.30 -11.90
C LYS A 74 -0.09 -6.86 -10.46
N SER A 75 -0.12 -7.81 -9.54
CA SER A 75 -0.28 -7.52 -8.12
C SER A 75 0.59 -8.43 -7.26
N VAL A 76 0.86 -7.96 -6.04
CA VAL A 76 1.62 -8.71 -5.05
C VAL A 76 1.16 -8.27 -3.67
N VAL A 77 1.18 -9.20 -2.70
CA VAL A 77 0.88 -8.88 -1.31
C VAL A 77 2.20 -8.66 -0.59
N VAL A 78 2.33 -7.52 0.08
CA VAL A 78 3.51 -7.17 0.87
C VAL A 78 3.11 -6.86 2.31
N THR A 79 4.05 -7.00 3.24
CA THR A 79 3.84 -6.68 4.65
C THR A 79 4.51 -5.35 4.97
N VAL A 80 3.78 -4.44 5.59
CA VAL A 80 4.33 -3.15 6.02
C VAL A 80 5.25 -3.39 7.22
N ASN A 81 6.52 -3.04 7.10
CA ASN A 81 7.49 -3.17 8.20
C ASN A 81 8.38 -1.93 8.36
N ASP A 82 8.07 -0.87 7.63
CA ASP A 82 8.89 0.33 7.68
C ASP A 82 8.01 1.57 7.53
N ARG A 83 8.60 2.72 7.79
CA ARG A 83 7.89 4.00 7.77
C ARG A 83 8.55 4.93 6.75
N MET A 84 7.76 5.52 5.87
CA MET A 84 8.24 6.52 4.94
C MET A 84 7.81 7.91 5.41
N ALA A 85 8.56 8.93 5.01
CA ALA A 85 8.28 10.31 5.39
C ALA A 85 6.93 10.76 4.86
N ALA A 86 6.19 11.52 5.68
CA ALA A 86 4.88 12.05 5.28
C ALA A 86 4.97 12.95 4.05
N SER A 87 6.12 13.61 3.85
CA SER A 87 6.35 14.50 2.70
C SER A 87 6.70 13.78 1.41
N ASN A 88 6.95 12.47 1.47
CA ASN A 88 7.26 11.69 0.27
C ASN A 88 6.04 11.69 -0.66
N PRO A 89 6.18 12.05 -1.94
CA PRO A 89 5.04 12.07 -2.86
C PRO A 89 4.49 10.67 -3.19
N ALA A 90 5.29 9.61 -3.01
CA ALA A 90 4.83 8.24 -3.22
C ALA A 90 3.92 7.81 -2.08
N VAL A 91 3.05 6.82 -2.34
CA VAL A 91 2.17 6.25 -1.31
C VAL A 91 2.77 5.01 -0.67
N ILE A 92 3.73 4.36 -1.32
CA ILE A 92 4.36 3.16 -0.81
C ILE A 92 5.75 2.99 -1.42
N ASP A 93 6.69 2.46 -0.62
CA ASP A 93 8.01 2.03 -1.08
C ASP A 93 8.10 0.53 -0.88
N VAL A 94 8.26 -0.22 -1.95
CA VAL A 94 8.32 -1.68 -1.88
C VAL A 94 9.76 -2.18 -2.03
N THR A 95 9.99 -3.46 -1.75
CA THR A 95 11.30 -4.08 -1.98
C THR A 95 11.58 -4.22 -3.47
N ARG A 96 12.84 -4.45 -3.82
CA ARG A 96 13.24 -4.73 -5.20
C ARG A 96 12.49 -5.93 -5.75
N ARG A 97 12.35 -7.00 -4.96
CA ARG A 97 11.60 -8.18 -5.39
C ARG A 97 10.15 -7.85 -5.71
N ALA A 98 9.49 -7.07 -4.85
CA ALA A 98 8.11 -6.68 -5.12
C ALA A 98 8.00 -5.85 -6.40
N ALA A 99 8.95 -4.92 -6.63
CA ALA A 99 8.98 -4.13 -7.86
C ALA A 99 9.17 -5.02 -9.09
N ASP A 100 10.01 -6.05 -9.00
CA ASP A 100 10.18 -7.02 -10.08
C ASP A 100 8.87 -7.75 -10.37
N GLU A 101 8.19 -8.24 -9.34
CA GLU A 101 6.92 -8.94 -9.51
C GLU A 101 5.81 -8.04 -10.04
N LEU A 102 5.85 -6.76 -9.70
CA LEU A 102 4.90 -5.78 -10.23
C LEU A 102 5.28 -5.25 -11.62
N GLY A 103 6.50 -5.58 -12.08
CA GLY A 103 6.94 -5.23 -13.42
C GLY A 103 7.43 -3.81 -13.59
N PHE A 104 7.83 -3.11 -12.51
CA PHE A 104 8.29 -1.73 -12.66
C PHE A 104 9.73 -1.46 -12.20
N ALA A 105 10.50 -2.50 -11.90
CA ALA A 105 11.87 -2.30 -11.41
C ALA A 105 12.73 -1.50 -12.39
N SER A 106 12.58 -1.70 -13.69
CA SER A 106 13.38 -0.99 -14.67
C SER A 106 12.95 0.48 -14.84
N SER A 107 11.68 0.79 -14.68
CA SER A 107 11.18 2.17 -14.79
C SER A 107 11.36 2.96 -13.49
N GLY A 108 11.52 2.28 -12.36
CA GLY A 108 11.77 2.91 -11.07
C GLY A 108 10.54 3.29 -10.28
N LYS A 109 9.39 3.42 -10.94
CA LYS A 109 8.13 3.78 -10.28
C LYS A 109 6.95 3.34 -11.13
N ALA A 110 5.78 3.24 -10.51
CA ALA A 110 4.54 2.88 -11.19
C ALA A 110 3.35 3.49 -10.47
N LYS A 111 2.26 3.66 -11.19
CA LYS A 111 0.97 3.97 -10.56
C LYS A 111 0.40 2.67 -10.01
N VAL A 112 0.01 2.71 -8.74
CA VAL A 112 -0.48 1.53 -8.05
C VAL A 112 -1.75 1.83 -7.27
N LYS A 113 -2.46 0.76 -6.96
CA LYS A 113 -3.54 0.75 -5.99
C LYS A 113 -3.08 -0.10 -4.81
N VAL A 114 -3.26 0.40 -3.60
CA VAL A 114 -2.87 -0.27 -2.36
C VAL A 114 -4.13 -0.60 -1.59
N GLU A 115 -4.33 -1.88 -1.30
CA GLU A 115 -5.53 -2.37 -0.60
C GLU A 115 -5.12 -3.16 0.63
N VAL A 116 -5.63 -2.74 1.80
CA VAL A 116 -5.39 -3.47 3.05
C VAL A 116 -6.06 -4.84 2.97
N GLN A 117 -5.33 -5.89 3.32
CA GLN A 117 -5.82 -7.26 3.35
C GLN A 117 -6.24 -7.62 4.77
N LYS A 118 -7.30 -8.36 4.88
CA LYS A 118 -7.81 -8.82 6.19
C LYS A 118 -7.60 -10.31 6.39
#